data_5b23324632e5e3b4aae9b7c43f6fcc51
#
_entry.id   5b23324632e5e3b4aae9b7c43f6fcc51
#
_cell.length_a   1.000
_cell.length_b   1.000
_cell.length_c   1.000
_cell.angle_alpha   90.00
_cell.angle_beta   90.00
_cell.angle_gamma   90.00
#
_symmetry.space_group_name_H-M   'P 1'
#
loop_
_entity.id
_entity.type
_entity.pdbx_description
1 polymer ?
#
loop_
_entity_poly.entity_id
_entity_poly.type
_entity_poly.pdbx_seq_one_letter_code
_entity_poly.pdbx_strand_id
1 'polypeptide(L)'
;YCKDCGKPICTDETIDAISKLFAAEGSNAWFAKEAEEILPEGFACPHCGAKAGFTKETDTLDGWFDSGSSHFAAMKKDQGFWPATMYLEGLDQYRGWFQSSLLTAVGALGQGAPFKECITHGWTVDGEGRAMHKSLGNGMDPAEIINQYGADLLRLWAASADYHADVRCSHEIFKQLSQNYLKFRNTARYCLGNLDGFDADQLTAPAEMEELDRWAVTRLNALMEKCAKAYNDYEFLVVTHAVNDFCVVDMS
;
A
#
# COMPACT_ATOMS: atom_id res chain seq x y z
N TYR A 1 -6.03 30.54 22.51
CA TYR A 1 -6.38 31.92 22.26
C TYR A 1 -6.27 32.75 23.53
N CYS A 2 -5.89 34.01 23.39
CA CYS A 2 -5.94 34.98 24.49
C CYS A 2 -7.32 35.64 24.51
N LYS A 3 -8.01 35.63 25.66
CA LYS A 3 -9.34 36.27 25.81
C LYS A 3 -9.29 37.77 25.71
N ASP A 4 -8.17 38.40 26.15
CA ASP A 4 -8.03 39.84 26.17
C ASP A 4 -7.85 40.47 24.79
N CYS A 5 -7.06 39.83 23.90
CA CYS A 5 -6.81 40.37 22.57
C CYS A 5 -7.41 39.56 21.43
N GLY A 6 -8.04 38.38 21.71
CA GLY A 6 -8.68 37.53 20.75
C GLY A 6 -7.73 36.83 19.78
N LYS A 7 -6.42 36.98 19.94
CA LYS A 7 -5.46 36.39 18.98
C LYS A 7 -5.11 34.94 19.30
N PRO A 8 -4.88 34.11 18.28
CA PRO A 8 -4.35 32.78 18.48
C PRO A 8 -2.94 32.81 19.02
N ILE A 9 -2.61 31.81 19.84
CA ILE A 9 -1.27 31.62 20.40
C ILE A 9 -0.76 30.28 19.85
N CYS A 10 0.28 30.34 19.04
CA CYS A 10 0.97 29.19 18.48
C CYS A 10 2.45 29.57 18.35
N THR A 11 3.20 29.38 19.42
CA THR A 11 4.64 29.66 19.50
C THR A 11 5.40 28.38 19.72
N ASP A 12 6.69 28.35 19.40
CA ASP A 12 7.54 27.16 19.61
C ASP A 12 7.49 26.71 21.08
N GLU A 13 7.47 27.65 22.03
CA GLU A 13 7.36 27.36 23.45
C GLU A 13 6.06 26.63 23.81
N THR A 14 4.92 27.08 23.27
CA THR A 14 3.63 26.42 23.52
C THR A 14 3.51 25.06 22.80
N ILE A 15 4.06 24.94 21.61
CA ILE A 15 4.12 23.66 20.88
C ILE A 15 4.98 22.65 21.64
N ASP A 16 6.14 23.03 22.13
CA ASP A 16 7.03 22.18 22.92
C ASP A 16 6.37 21.74 24.24
N ALA A 17 5.66 22.64 24.92
CA ALA A 17 4.94 22.28 26.14
C ALA A 17 3.85 21.23 25.88
N ILE A 18 3.05 21.42 24.85
CA ILE A 18 2.00 20.48 24.44
C ILE A 18 2.61 19.14 23.98
N SER A 19 3.69 19.17 23.22
CA SER A 19 4.38 17.96 22.76
C SER A 19 4.88 17.12 23.94
N LYS A 20 5.47 17.77 24.96
CA LYS A 20 5.92 17.09 26.19
C LYS A 20 4.75 16.53 27.00
N LEU A 21 3.66 17.29 27.10
CA LEU A 21 2.45 16.86 27.77
C LEU A 21 1.86 15.60 27.08
N PHE A 22 1.72 15.63 25.77
CA PHE A 22 1.17 14.49 25.03
C PHE A 22 2.08 13.26 25.08
N ALA A 23 3.38 13.43 25.09
CA ALA A 23 4.33 12.34 25.28
C ALA A 23 4.21 11.69 26.66
N ALA A 24 3.89 12.46 27.69
CA ALA A 24 3.77 11.97 29.06
C ALA A 24 2.39 11.40 29.40
N GLU A 25 1.31 12.05 28.96
CA GLU A 25 -0.07 11.77 29.39
C GLU A 25 -1.03 11.39 28.25
N GLY A 26 -0.57 11.45 27.00
CA GLY A 26 -1.39 11.22 25.81
C GLY A 26 -2.21 12.45 25.41
N SER A 27 -2.78 12.42 24.21
CA SER A 27 -3.51 13.57 23.62
C SER A 27 -4.81 13.92 24.35
N ASN A 28 -5.39 12.99 25.11
CA ASN A 28 -6.58 13.27 25.94
C ASN A 28 -6.34 14.33 27.02
N ALA A 29 -5.08 14.55 27.42
CA ALA A 29 -4.70 15.63 28.34
C ALA A 29 -5.16 17.02 27.85
N TRP A 30 -5.24 17.21 26.53
CA TRP A 30 -5.76 18.45 25.94
C TRP A 30 -7.19 18.78 26.40
N PHE A 31 -8.03 17.76 26.52
CA PHE A 31 -9.42 17.93 26.92
C PHE A 31 -9.61 17.87 28.46
N ALA A 32 -8.74 17.18 29.14
CA ALA A 32 -8.84 16.98 30.61
C ALA A 32 -8.31 18.14 31.45
N LYS A 33 -7.35 18.92 30.92
CA LYS A 33 -6.69 20.00 31.64
C LYS A 33 -7.18 21.38 31.17
N GLU A 34 -7.13 22.41 32.04
CA GLU A 34 -7.41 23.78 31.68
C GLU A 34 -6.23 24.37 30.87
N ALA A 35 -6.47 25.48 30.14
CA ALA A 35 -5.44 26.12 29.31
C ALA A 35 -4.23 26.59 30.13
N GLU A 36 -4.46 27.09 31.31
CA GLU A 36 -3.41 27.56 32.23
C GLU A 36 -2.54 26.42 32.78
N GLU A 37 -3.08 25.19 32.87
CA GLU A 37 -2.31 24.03 33.32
C GLU A 37 -1.43 23.43 32.22
N ILE A 38 -1.72 23.76 30.95
CA ILE A 38 -1.00 23.29 29.78
C ILE A 38 0.15 24.24 29.41
N LEU A 39 -0.08 25.52 29.63
CA LEU A 39 0.91 26.56 29.31
C LEU A 39 2.13 26.53 30.25
N PRO A 40 3.31 26.91 29.75
CA PRO A 40 4.51 27.03 30.59
C PRO A 40 4.29 27.94 31.77
N GLU A 41 4.98 27.68 32.89
CA GLU A 41 4.93 28.53 34.07
C GLU A 41 5.36 29.95 33.72
N GLY A 42 4.57 30.96 34.16
CA GLY A 42 4.84 32.34 33.88
C GLY A 42 4.55 32.80 32.46
N PHE A 43 3.90 31.97 31.65
CA PHE A 43 3.57 32.33 30.28
C PHE A 43 2.77 33.62 30.18
N ALA A 44 3.12 34.44 29.21
CA ALA A 44 2.40 35.67 28.89
C ALA A 44 2.06 35.71 27.39
N CYS A 45 0.89 36.24 27.08
CA CYS A 45 0.46 36.38 25.69
C CYS A 45 1.49 37.17 24.87
N PRO A 46 2.02 36.61 23.77
CA PRO A 46 3.04 37.28 22.96
C PRO A 46 2.51 38.53 22.24
N HIS A 47 1.20 38.72 22.21
CA HIS A 47 0.55 39.82 21.50
C HIS A 47 0.18 41.00 22.42
N CYS A 48 -0.22 40.74 23.65
CA CYS A 48 -0.72 41.79 24.56
C CYS A 48 -0.10 41.74 25.98
N GLY A 49 0.66 40.70 26.30
CA GLY A 49 1.29 40.52 27.61
C GLY A 49 0.36 40.01 28.72
N ALA A 50 -0.89 39.68 28.43
CA ALA A 50 -1.82 39.07 29.39
C ALA A 50 -1.24 37.76 29.95
N LYS A 51 -1.37 37.56 31.28
CA LYS A 51 -0.83 36.39 31.99
C LYS A 51 -1.89 35.36 32.39
N ALA A 52 -3.15 35.62 32.05
CA ALA A 52 -4.28 34.75 32.35
C ALA A 52 -5.37 34.97 31.32
N GLY A 53 -6.42 34.13 31.36
CA GLY A 53 -7.55 34.25 30.44
C GLY A 53 -7.25 33.62 29.07
N PHE A 54 -6.75 32.42 29.08
CA PHE A 54 -6.51 31.65 27.86
C PHE A 54 -7.64 30.64 27.61
N THR A 55 -7.85 30.33 26.35
CA THR A 55 -8.79 29.27 25.93
C THR A 55 -8.12 28.34 24.95
N LYS A 56 -8.49 27.07 25.04
CA LYS A 56 -8.06 26.03 24.08
C LYS A 56 -8.93 26.06 22.84
N GLU A 57 -8.33 25.71 21.71
CA GLU A 57 -9.09 25.37 20.52
C GLU A 57 -9.72 23.98 20.71
N THR A 58 -10.95 23.80 20.26
CA THR A 58 -11.69 22.54 20.36
C THR A 58 -11.96 21.90 19.01
N ASP A 59 -11.69 22.60 17.93
CA ASP A 59 -11.77 22.03 16.59
C ASP A 59 -10.68 20.96 16.42
N THR A 60 -11.02 19.90 15.68
CA THR A 60 -10.09 18.84 15.35
C THR A 60 -9.53 19.05 13.94
N LEU A 61 -8.29 18.63 13.74
CA LEU A 61 -7.73 18.56 12.39
C LEU A 61 -8.48 17.54 11.56
N ASP A 62 -8.54 17.75 10.25
CA ASP A 62 -9.03 16.78 9.31
C ASP A 62 -8.20 15.48 9.42
N GLY A 63 -8.87 14.32 9.40
CA GLY A 63 -8.21 13.02 9.50
C GLY A 63 -7.18 12.75 8.39
N TRP A 64 -7.30 13.45 7.26
CA TRP A 64 -6.29 13.41 6.19
C TRP A 64 -4.97 14.06 6.58
N PHE A 65 -4.98 14.98 7.56
CA PHE A 65 -3.73 15.53 8.09
C PHE A 65 -2.93 14.48 8.85
N ASP A 66 -3.59 13.68 9.69
CA ASP A 66 -2.95 12.62 10.46
C ASP A 66 -2.38 11.55 9.52
N SER A 67 -3.20 11.05 8.60
CA SER A 67 -2.75 10.06 7.61
C SER A 67 -1.71 10.62 6.66
N GLY A 68 -1.85 11.88 6.26
CA GLY A 68 -0.90 12.58 5.39
C GLY A 68 0.47 12.79 6.01
N SER A 69 0.56 12.95 7.33
CA SER A 69 1.84 13.11 8.03
C SER A 69 2.52 11.80 8.45
N SER A 70 1.89 10.66 8.19
CA SER A 70 2.43 9.32 8.54
C SER A 70 3.82 9.04 7.95
N HIS A 71 4.13 9.57 6.76
CA HIS A 71 5.46 9.45 6.16
C HIS A 71 6.58 10.03 7.03
N PHE A 72 6.27 11.06 7.82
CA PHE A 72 7.22 11.67 8.73
C PHE A 72 7.18 10.98 10.11
N ALA A 73 5.99 10.88 10.70
CA ALA A 73 5.82 10.38 12.06
C ALA A 73 6.22 8.90 12.17
N ALA A 74 5.65 8.03 11.32
CA ALA A 74 5.90 6.60 11.39
C ALA A 74 7.13 6.17 10.59
N MET A 75 7.27 6.59 9.33
CA MET A 75 8.34 6.08 8.48
C MET A 75 9.70 6.68 8.83
N LYS A 76 9.81 8.00 8.82
CA LYS A 76 11.09 8.68 9.00
C LYS A 76 11.53 8.67 10.46
N LYS A 77 10.63 9.02 11.38
CA LYS A 77 10.96 9.18 12.79
C LYS A 77 11.08 7.86 13.52
N ASP A 78 10.12 6.94 13.33
CA ASP A 78 10.08 5.69 14.08
C ASP A 78 10.85 4.56 13.39
N GLN A 79 10.76 4.45 12.06
CA GLN A 79 11.38 3.35 11.31
C GLN A 79 12.68 3.73 10.62
N GLY A 80 13.02 5.03 10.57
CA GLY A 80 14.30 5.51 10.08
C GLY A 80 14.49 5.46 8.56
N PHE A 81 13.43 5.27 7.76
CA PHE A 81 13.53 5.33 6.30
C PHE A 81 12.62 6.40 5.70
N TRP A 82 13.11 7.07 4.66
CA TRP A 82 12.39 8.09 3.93
C TRP A 82 13.18 8.46 2.65
N PRO A 83 12.53 8.70 1.51
CA PRO A 83 11.10 8.52 1.21
C PRO A 83 10.70 7.05 1.08
N ALA A 84 9.40 6.76 1.02
CA ALA A 84 8.89 5.44 0.68
C ALA A 84 9.36 5.01 -0.72
N THR A 85 9.59 3.74 -0.93
CA THR A 85 9.92 3.24 -2.27
C THR A 85 8.72 3.44 -3.19
N MET A 86 7.53 3.10 -2.72
CA MET A 86 6.31 3.18 -3.50
C MET A 86 5.12 3.60 -2.65
N TYR A 87 4.24 4.44 -3.23
CA TYR A 87 2.87 4.66 -2.78
C TYR A 87 1.92 3.96 -3.74
N LEU A 88 1.01 3.15 -3.19
CA LEU A 88 0.05 2.36 -3.96
C LEU A 88 -1.34 2.52 -3.36
N GLU A 89 -2.26 3.14 -4.09
CA GLU A 89 -3.66 3.34 -3.71
C GLU A 89 -4.56 3.52 -4.92
N GLY A 90 -5.86 3.56 -4.69
CA GLY A 90 -6.85 3.92 -5.70
C GLY A 90 -6.69 5.36 -6.22
N LEU A 91 -7.15 5.58 -7.43
CA LEU A 91 -7.06 6.90 -8.10
C LEU A 91 -7.84 8.02 -7.37
N ASP A 92 -8.78 7.70 -6.50
CA ASP A 92 -9.50 8.67 -5.65
C ASP A 92 -8.57 9.34 -4.64
N GLN A 93 -7.44 8.70 -4.27
CA GLN A 93 -6.47 9.24 -3.33
C GLN A 93 -5.66 10.43 -3.86
N TYR A 94 -5.85 10.82 -5.11
CA TYR A 94 -5.37 12.11 -5.61
C TYR A 94 -5.91 13.30 -4.82
N ARG A 95 -7.12 13.17 -4.24
CA ARG A 95 -7.74 14.16 -3.34
C ARG A 95 -7.82 13.70 -1.88
N GLY A 96 -7.08 12.68 -1.51
CA GLY A 96 -7.03 12.13 -0.18
C GLY A 96 -5.61 12.01 0.33
N TRP A 97 -5.20 10.80 0.63
CA TRP A 97 -3.90 10.52 1.25
C TRP A 97 -2.70 10.96 0.41
N PHE A 98 -2.70 10.77 -0.90
CA PHE A 98 -1.59 11.23 -1.75
C PHE A 98 -1.42 12.74 -1.68
N GLN A 99 -2.52 13.49 -1.77
CA GLN A 99 -2.48 14.94 -1.70
C GLN A 99 -1.98 15.43 -0.35
N SER A 100 -2.54 14.93 0.74
CA SER A 100 -2.15 15.35 2.09
C SER A 100 -0.72 14.97 2.42
N SER A 101 -0.25 13.78 2.01
CA SER A 101 1.15 13.36 2.15
C SER A 101 2.11 14.28 1.39
N LEU A 102 1.79 14.58 0.13
CA LEU A 102 2.64 15.44 -0.68
C LEU A 102 2.70 16.87 -0.13
N LEU A 103 1.56 17.43 0.24
CA LEU A 103 1.50 18.82 0.77
C LEU A 103 2.18 18.95 2.13
N THR A 104 2.05 17.98 3.03
CA THR A 104 2.75 18.01 4.31
C THR A 104 4.26 17.85 4.14
N ALA A 105 4.71 16.98 3.23
CA ALA A 105 6.14 16.80 2.98
C ALA A 105 6.77 18.03 2.32
N VAL A 106 6.17 18.54 1.25
CA VAL A 106 6.75 19.64 0.47
C VAL A 106 6.46 20.99 1.11
N GLY A 107 5.21 21.24 1.50
CA GLY A 107 4.79 22.54 2.00
C GLY A 107 5.16 22.80 3.45
N ALA A 108 4.92 21.84 4.35
CA ALA A 108 5.18 22.03 5.78
C ALA A 108 6.62 21.70 6.18
N LEU A 109 7.20 20.64 5.60
CA LEU A 109 8.54 20.17 5.99
C LEU A 109 9.66 20.64 5.05
N GLY A 110 9.32 21.27 3.92
CA GLY A 110 10.31 21.71 2.93
C GLY A 110 11.11 20.57 2.31
N GLN A 111 10.56 19.35 2.31
CA GLN A 111 11.20 18.16 1.76
C GLN A 111 10.66 17.88 0.34
N GLY A 112 11.29 16.96 -0.37
CA GLY A 112 10.75 16.44 -1.64
C GLY A 112 9.51 15.57 -1.44
N ALA A 113 9.06 14.90 -2.49
CA ALA A 113 7.96 13.95 -2.40
C ALA A 113 8.29 12.84 -1.38
N PRO A 114 7.30 12.39 -0.56
CA PRO A 114 7.53 11.36 0.45
C PRO A 114 7.61 9.96 -0.14
N PHE A 115 7.64 9.83 -1.45
CA PHE A 115 7.73 8.58 -2.21
C PHE A 115 8.63 8.75 -3.43
N LYS A 116 9.21 7.64 -3.90
CA LYS A 116 9.98 7.58 -5.14
C LYS A 116 9.09 7.28 -6.34
N GLU A 117 8.14 6.37 -6.13
CA GLU A 117 7.21 5.91 -7.16
C GLU A 117 5.79 5.99 -6.62
N CYS A 118 4.84 6.23 -7.54
CA CYS A 118 3.41 6.29 -7.21
C CYS A 118 2.64 5.47 -8.24
N ILE A 119 1.96 4.43 -7.77
CA ILE A 119 1.08 3.59 -8.59
C ILE A 119 -0.35 3.81 -8.15
N THR A 120 -1.24 4.01 -9.11
CA THR A 120 -2.67 4.12 -8.87
C THR A 120 -3.41 3.00 -9.57
N HIS A 121 -4.47 2.52 -8.94
CA HIS A 121 -5.33 1.48 -9.49
C HIS A 121 -6.79 1.93 -9.59
N GLY A 122 -7.55 1.28 -10.47
CA GLY A 122 -9.00 1.45 -10.59
C GLY A 122 -9.76 0.81 -9.43
N TRP A 123 -11.08 0.82 -9.52
CA TRP A 123 -11.96 0.23 -8.53
C TRP A 123 -12.16 -1.28 -8.74
N THR A 124 -12.42 -1.98 -7.67
CA THR A 124 -13.02 -3.32 -7.77
C THR A 124 -14.53 -3.17 -7.91
N VAL A 125 -15.07 -3.69 -9.00
CA VAL A 125 -16.48 -3.63 -9.34
C VAL A 125 -17.10 -5.03 -9.40
N ASP A 126 -18.43 -5.12 -9.33
CA ASP A 126 -19.10 -6.43 -9.43
C ASP A 126 -18.98 -7.05 -10.84
N GLY A 127 -19.51 -8.25 -11.02
CA GLY A 127 -19.47 -8.93 -12.32
C GLY A 127 -20.13 -8.18 -13.48
N GLU A 128 -21.02 -7.23 -13.18
CA GLU A 128 -21.73 -6.39 -14.16
C GLU A 128 -21.03 -5.03 -14.36
N GLY A 129 -19.95 -4.75 -13.62
CA GLY A 129 -19.19 -3.51 -13.72
C GLY A 129 -19.75 -2.37 -12.86
N ARG A 130 -20.59 -2.67 -11.87
CA ARG A 130 -21.14 -1.68 -10.95
C ARG A 130 -20.26 -1.56 -9.70
N ALA A 131 -20.16 -0.36 -9.16
CA ALA A 131 -19.47 -0.14 -7.89
C ALA A 131 -20.07 -1.01 -6.78
N MET A 132 -19.23 -1.59 -5.94
CA MET A 132 -19.67 -2.40 -4.81
C MET A 132 -20.08 -1.51 -3.64
N HIS A 133 -21.32 -1.69 -3.17
CA HIS A 133 -21.87 -0.98 -2.03
C HIS A 133 -22.55 -1.94 -1.05
N LYS A 134 -22.34 -1.72 0.24
CA LYS A 134 -22.99 -2.51 1.30
C LYS A 134 -24.51 -2.51 1.17
N SER A 135 -25.09 -1.36 0.78
CA SER A 135 -26.55 -1.20 0.60
C SER A 135 -27.10 -1.98 -0.59
N LEU A 136 -26.28 -2.32 -1.58
CA LEU A 136 -26.67 -3.11 -2.73
C LEU A 136 -26.44 -4.61 -2.53
N GLY A 137 -25.70 -4.99 -1.49
CA GLY A 137 -25.35 -6.38 -1.23
C GLY A 137 -24.52 -7.04 -2.33
N ASN A 138 -23.88 -6.25 -3.20
CA ASN A 138 -23.07 -6.72 -4.33
C ASN A 138 -21.57 -6.78 -4.02
N GLY A 139 -21.17 -6.58 -2.75
CA GLY A 139 -19.81 -6.74 -2.31
C GLY A 139 -19.43 -8.21 -2.19
N MET A 140 -18.18 -8.54 -2.49
CA MET A 140 -17.59 -9.86 -2.25
C MET A 140 -16.68 -9.80 -1.03
N ASP A 141 -16.91 -10.69 -0.06
CA ASP A 141 -16.02 -10.83 1.08
C ASP A 141 -14.79 -11.68 0.66
N PRO A 142 -13.57 -11.14 0.78
CA PRO A 142 -12.35 -11.92 0.56
C PRO A 142 -12.29 -13.24 1.34
N ALA A 143 -12.87 -13.29 2.54
CA ALA A 143 -12.93 -14.51 3.34
C ALA A 143 -13.77 -15.63 2.68
N GLU A 144 -14.87 -15.27 2.02
CA GLU A 144 -15.67 -16.24 1.27
C GLU A 144 -14.89 -16.83 0.08
N ILE A 145 -14.18 -15.96 -0.64
CA ILE A 145 -13.33 -16.39 -1.77
C ILE A 145 -12.21 -17.30 -1.28
N ILE A 146 -11.53 -16.94 -0.21
CA ILE A 146 -10.46 -17.73 0.38
C ILE A 146 -10.97 -19.10 0.84
N ASN A 147 -12.12 -19.15 1.50
CA ASN A 147 -12.72 -20.40 1.96
C ASN A 147 -13.15 -21.31 0.80
N GLN A 148 -13.65 -20.74 -0.28
CA GLN A 148 -14.16 -21.51 -1.42
C GLN A 148 -13.07 -21.91 -2.42
N TYR A 149 -12.13 -21.02 -2.72
CA TYR A 149 -11.16 -21.19 -3.80
C TYR A 149 -9.71 -21.22 -3.32
N GLY A 150 -9.45 -20.79 -2.10
CA GLY A 150 -8.08 -20.63 -1.57
C GLY A 150 -7.50 -19.25 -1.81
N ALA A 151 -6.56 -18.86 -0.94
CA ALA A 151 -5.92 -17.53 -0.99
C ALA A 151 -5.10 -17.31 -2.27
N ASP A 152 -4.50 -18.36 -2.81
CA ASP A 152 -3.69 -18.27 -4.04
C ASP A 152 -4.52 -17.86 -5.25
N LEU A 153 -5.79 -18.27 -5.28
CA LEU A 153 -6.67 -17.89 -6.39
C LEU A 153 -7.05 -16.40 -6.32
N LEU A 154 -7.26 -15.89 -5.11
CA LEU A 154 -7.47 -14.46 -4.90
C LEU A 154 -6.24 -13.63 -5.32
N ARG A 155 -5.05 -14.09 -4.96
CA ARG A 155 -3.78 -13.45 -5.37
C ARG A 155 -3.60 -13.50 -6.89
N LEU A 156 -3.89 -14.65 -7.51
CA LEU A 156 -3.79 -14.80 -8.96
C LEU A 156 -4.79 -13.89 -9.68
N TRP A 157 -6.01 -13.73 -9.15
CA TRP A 157 -6.98 -12.78 -9.68
C TRP A 157 -6.42 -11.37 -9.68
N ALA A 158 -5.90 -10.90 -8.56
CA ALA A 158 -5.33 -9.57 -8.46
C ALA A 158 -4.14 -9.36 -9.42
N ALA A 159 -3.26 -10.36 -9.54
CA ALA A 159 -2.10 -10.29 -10.43
C ALA A 159 -2.45 -10.45 -11.92
N SER A 160 -3.60 -11.05 -12.25
CA SER A 160 -4.05 -11.24 -13.64
C SER A 160 -4.97 -10.15 -14.16
N ALA A 161 -5.24 -9.13 -13.34
CA ALA A 161 -6.06 -7.99 -13.71
C ALA A 161 -5.22 -6.85 -14.30
N ASP A 162 -5.78 -6.11 -15.25
CA ASP A 162 -5.26 -4.79 -15.62
C ASP A 162 -5.71 -3.78 -14.56
N TYR A 163 -4.85 -3.53 -13.59
CA TYR A 163 -5.16 -2.65 -12.47
C TYR A 163 -5.26 -1.16 -12.84
N HIS A 164 -4.85 -0.75 -14.04
CA HIS A 164 -5.01 0.62 -14.53
C HIS A 164 -6.48 0.97 -14.82
N ALA A 165 -7.33 -0.04 -14.95
CA ALA A 165 -8.77 0.09 -15.14
C ALA A 165 -9.56 -0.52 -13.97
N ASP A 166 -10.87 -0.37 -13.98
CA ASP A 166 -11.74 -1.02 -13.02
C ASP A 166 -11.73 -2.54 -13.22
N VAL A 167 -11.57 -3.28 -12.14
CA VAL A 167 -11.40 -4.72 -12.14
C VAL A 167 -12.68 -5.41 -11.65
N ARG A 168 -13.24 -6.26 -12.49
CA ARG A 168 -14.43 -7.04 -12.13
C ARG A 168 -14.07 -8.17 -11.18
N CYS A 169 -14.95 -8.38 -10.20
CA CYS A 169 -14.86 -9.44 -9.22
C CYS A 169 -16.18 -10.20 -9.14
N SER A 170 -16.18 -11.49 -9.43
CA SER A 170 -17.36 -12.34 -9.36
C SER A 170 -16.97 -13.82 -9.19
N HIS A 171 -17.87 -14.64 -8.65
CA HIS A 171 -17.66 -16.08 -8.54
C HIS A 171 -17.36 -16.75 -9.88
N GLU A 172 -17.96 -16.29 -10.96
CA GLU A 172 -17.72 -16.83 -12.30
C GLU A 172 -16.28 -16.60 -12.76
N ILE A 173 -15.73 -15.40 -12.46
CA ILE A 173 -14.32 -15.09 -12.76
C ILE A 173 -13.40 -16.02 -11.97
N PHE A 174 -13.65 -16.26 -10.69
CA PHE A 174 -12.83 -17.18 -9.89
C PHE A 174 -12.95 -18.61 -10.37
N LYS A 175 -14.13 -19.05 -10.81
CA LYS A 175 -14.33 -20.38 -11.39
C LYS A 175 -13.53 -20.55 -12.68
N GLN A 176 -13.51 -19.56 -13.56
CA GLN A 176 -12.70 -19.59 -14.78
C GLN A 176 -11.21 -19.57 -14.46
N LEU A 177 -10.80 -18.69 -13.53
CA LEU A 177 -9.40 -18.57 -13.13
C LEU A 177 -8.86 -19.86 -12.48
N SER A 178 -9.72 -20.62 -11.80
CA SER A 178 -9.33 -21.89 -11.19
C SER A 178 -8.83 -22.91 -12.22
N GLN A 179 -9.32 -22.86 -13.46
CA GLN A 179 -8.84 -23.72 -14.53
C GLN A 179 -7.41 -23.38 -14.95
N ASN A 180 -7.08 -22.08 -15.01
CA ASN A 180 -5.71 -21.62 -15.28
C ASN A 180 -4.77 -21.99 -14.13
N TYR A 181 -5.22 -21.80 -12.91
CA TYR A 181 -4.44 -22.19 -11.72
C TYR A 181 -4.10 -23.68 -11.70
N LEU A 182 -5.04 -24.53 -12.12
CA LEU A 182 -4.77 -25.98 -12.25
C LEU A 182 -3.66 -26.30 -13.25
N LYS A 183 -3.52 -25.52 -14.32
CA LYS A 183 -2.42 -25.70 -15.29
C LYS A 183 -1.06 -25.44 -14.62
N PHE A 184 -0.92 -24.31 -13.93
CA PHE A 184 0.31 -24.00 -13.16
C PHE A 184 0.62 -25.11 -12.16
N ARG A 185 -0.36 -25.49 -11.36
CA ARG A 185 -0.21 -26.54 -10.35
C ARG A 185 0.20 -27.89 -10.95
N ASN A 186 -0.41 -28.28 -12.05
CA ASN A 186 -0.10 -29.57 -12.70
C ASN A 186 1.31 -29.57 -13.26
N THR A 187 1.74 -28.49 -13.94
CA THR A 187 3.11 -28.35 -14.43
C THR A 187 4.12 -28.39 -13.29
N ALA A 188 3.89 -27.61 -12.23
CA ALA A 188 4.76 -27.61 -11.05
C ALA A 188 4.80 -28.99 -10.37
N ARG A 189 3.65 -29.67 -10.25
CA ARG A 189 3.59 -31.03 -9.69
C ARG A 189 4.38 -32.04 -10.53
N TYR A 190 4.29 -31.94 -11.84
CA TYR A 190 5.07 -32.80 -12.74
C TYR A 190 6.57 -32.58 -12.56
N CYS A 191 7.01 -31.30 -12.58
CA CYS A 191 8.42 -30.96 -12.36
C CYS A 191 8.91 -31.45 -10.99
N LEU A 192 8.16 -31.18 -9.92
CA LEU A 192 8.52 -31.62 -8.56
C LEU A 192 8.62 -33.15 -8.44
N GLY A 193 7.71 -33.87 -9.12
CA GLY A 193 7.75 -35.34 -9.11
C GLY A 193 8.98 -35.96 -9.81
N ASN A 194 9.68 -35.17 -10.61
CA ASN A 194 10.90 -35.59 -11.31
C ASN A 194 12.19 -35.09 -10.63
N LEU A 195 12.10 -34.44 -9.46
CA LEU A 195 13.26 -33.94 -8.74
C LEU A 195 13.77 -34.89 -7.63
N ASP A 196 13.17 -36.08 -7.48
CA ASP A 196 13.62 -37.05 -6.50
C ASP A 196 15.02 -37.56 -6.87
N GLY A 197 15.99 -37.39 -5.94
CA GLY A 197 17.38 -37.72 -6.17
C GLY A 197 18.15 -36.71 -7.05
N PHE A 198 17.54 -35.57 -7.41
CA PHE A 198 18.22 -34.53 -8.17
C PHE A 198 19.31 -33.85 -7.34
N ASP A 199 20.52 -33.77 -7.92
CA ASP A 199 21.66 -33.07 -7.33
C ASP A 199 21.99 -31.80 -8.15
N ALA A 200 21.80 -30.64 -7.53
CA ALA A 200 22.05 -29.35 -8.17
C ALA A 200 23.51 -29.12 -8.55
N ASP A 201 24.46 -29.84 -7.93
CA ASP A 201 25.88 -29.76 -8.24
C ASP A 201 26.28 -30.62 -9.46
N GLN A 202 25.35 -31.42 -9.98
CA GLN A 202 25.57 -32.33 -11.12
C GLN A 202 24.70 -31.95 -12.34
N LEU A 203 24.63 -30.66 -12.65
CA LEU A 203 23.87 -30.19 -13.81
C LEU A 203 24.55 -30.58 -15.12
N THR A 204 23.76 -31.06 -16.07
CA THR A 204 24.23 -31.31 -17.46
C THR A 204 24.59 -29.99 -18.13
N ALA A 205 25.78 -29.92 -18.71
CA ALA A 205 26.20 -28.73 -19.45
C ALA A 205 25.30 -28.49 -20.67
N PRO A 206 24.99 -27.24 -21.04
CA PRO A 206 24.09 -26.94 -22.16
C PRO A 206 24.48 -27.60 -23.49
N ALA A 207 25.79 -27.81 -23.72
CA ALA A 207 26.32 -28.46 -24.91
C ALA A 207 26.04 -30.00 -24.94
N GLU A 208 25.82 -30.58 -23.77
CA GLU A 208 25.59 -32.01 -23.57
C GLU A 208 24.10 -32.38 -23.45
N MET A 209 23.23 -31.36 -23.36
CA MET A 209 21.79 -31.55 -23.27
C MET A 209 21.22 -32.11 -24.60
N GLU A 210 20.17 -32.91 -24.51
CA GLU A 210 19.38 -33.26 -25.66
C GLU A 210 18.74 -32.01 -26.33
N GLU A 211 18.40 -32.13 -27.59
CA GLU A 211 17.86 -30.96 -28.35
C GLU A 211 16.57 -30.41 -27.72
N LEU A 212 15.69 -31.28 -27.25
CA LEU A 212 14.44 -30.91 -26.59
C LEU A 212 14.71 -30.16 -25.27
N ASP A 213 15.69 -30.62 -24.49
CA ASP A 213 16.05 -30.00 -23.22
C ASP A 213 16.65 -28.61 -23.45
N ARG A 214 17.53 -28.46 -24.44
CA ARG A 214 18.06 -27.15 -24.83
C ARG A 214 16.98 -26.19 -25.27
N TRP A 215 16.01 -26.69 -26.05
CA TRP A 215 14.85 -25.89 -26.45
C TRP A 215 14.05 -25.44 -25.22
N ALA A 216 13.72 -26.35 -24.29
CA ALA A 216 12.97 -26.04 -23.09
C ALA A 216 13.69 -25.00 -22.20
N VAL A 217 15.00 -25.14 -21.99
CA VAL A 217 15.81 -24.17 -21.25
C VAL A 217 15.82 -22.80 -21.96
N THR A 218 15.91 -22.79 -23.30
CA THR A 218 15.85 -21.55 -24.08
C THR A 218 14.52 -20.84 -23.92
N ARG A 219 13.40 -21.59 -23.94
CA ARG A 219 12.07 -21.05 -23.70
C ARG A 219 11.90 -20.52 -22.28
N LEU A 220 12.45 -21.24 -21.29
CA LEU A 220 12.44 -20.82 -19.90
C LEU A 220 13.24 -19.52 -19.70
N ASN A 221 14.41 -19.39 -20.28
CA ASN A 221 15.22 -18.16 -20.21
C ASN A 221 14.45 -16.96 -20.82
N ALA A 222 13.84 -17.14 -21.98
CA ALA A 222 13.02 -16.11 -22.61
C ALA A 222 11.81 -15.71 -21.73
N LEU A 223 11.17 -16.69 -21.06
CA LEU A 223 10.12 -16.42 -20.08
C LEU A 223 10.64 -15.61 -18.90
N MET A 224 11.78 -16.01 -18.34
CA MET A 224 12.40 -15.31 -17.18
C MET A 224 12.72 -13.85 -17.51
N GLU A 225 13.32 -13.59 -18.67
CA GLU A 225 13.61 -12.21 -19.14
C GLU A 225 12.33 -11.40 -19.31
N LYS A 226 11.30 -11.99 -19.94
CA LYS A 226 10.00 -11.33 -20.11
C LYS A 226 9.34 -11.03 -18.77
N CYS A 227 9.34 -11.96 -17.83
CA CYS A 227 8.77 -11.76 -16.52
C CYS A 227 9.55 -10.72 -15.70
N ALA A 228 10.89 -10.77 -15.72
CA ALA A 228 11.72 -9.80 -15.02
C ALA A 228 11.48 -8.37 -15.52
N LYS A 229 11.39 -8.21 -16.85
CA LYS A 229 11.04 -6.91 -17.43
C LYS A 229 9.64 -6.47 -17.00
N ALA A 230 8.64 -7.34 -17.08
CA ALA A 230 7.27 -7.01 -16.72
C ALA A 230 7.11 -6.66 -15.23
N TYR A 231 7.86 -7.32 -14.32
CA TYR A 231 7.89 -6.93 -12.91
C TYR A 231 8.50 -5.55 -12.69
N ASN A 232 9.60 -5.23 -13.40
CA ASN A 232 10.21 -3.91 -13.31
C ASN A 232 9.31 -2.79 -13.85
N ASP A 233 8.48 -3.12 -14.83
CA ASP A 233 7.52 -2.20 -15.45
C ASP A 233 6.15 -2.19 -14.73
N TYR A 234 5.99 -2.98 -13.65
CA TYR A 234 4.71 -3.20 -12.92
C TYR A 234 3.57 -3.80 -13.77
N GLU A 235 3.90 -4.53 -14.82
CA GLU A 235 2.97 -5.16 -15.76
C GLU A 235 2.66 -6.61 -15.34
N PHE A 236 1.99 -6.79 -14.20
CA PHE A 236 1.75 -8.11 -13.60
C PHE A 236 0.87 -9.01 -14.47
N LEU A 237 -0.07 -8.43 -15.22
CA LEU A 237 -0.88 -9.15 -16.19
C LEU A 237 -0.01 -9.86 -17.26
N VAL A 238 1.06 -9.22 -17.71
CA VAL A 238 2.01 -9.80 -18.66
C VAL A 238 2.71 -11.01 -18.05
N VAL A 239 3.08 -10.95 -16.76
CA VAL A 239 3.70 -12.09 -16.06
C VAL A 239 2.74 -13.28 -16.01
N THR A 240 1.51 -13.06 -15.57
CA THR A 240 0.53 -14.15 -15.42
C THR A 240 0.19 -14.80 -16.75
N HIS A 241 0.05 -14.03 -17.82
CA HIS A 241 -0.18 -14.55 -19.18
C HIS A 241 1.03 -15.33 -19.69
N ALA A 242 2.25 -14.79 -19.54
CA ALA A 242 3.46 -15.45 -20.02
C ALA A 242 3.70 -16.80 -19.32
N VAL A 243 3.48 -16.87 -18.01
CA VAL A 243 3.60 -18.13 -17.26
C VAL A 243 2.51 -19.11 -17.64
N ASN A 244 1.27 -18.64 -17.84
CA ASN A 244 0.18 -19.49 -18.32
C ASN A 244 0.51 -20.12 -19.69
N ASP A 245 0.93 -19.30 -20.63
CA ASP A 245 1.27 -19.77 -22.00
C ASP A 245 2.43 -20.76 -21.96
N PHE A 246 3.45 -20.50 -21.15
CA PHE A 246 4.55 -21.45 -20.96
C PHE A 246 4.05 -22.80 -20.44
N CYS A 247 3.18 -22.82 -19.42
CA CYS A 247 2.63 -24.06 -18.87
C CYS A 247 1.68 -24.80 -19.83
N VAL A 248 0.95 -24.06 -20.67
CA VAL A 248 -0.11 -24.63 -21.53
C VAL A 248 0.40 -24.99 -22.92
N VAL A 249 1.38 -24.25 -23.43
CA VAL A 249 1.88 -24.39 -24.80
C VAL A 249 3.25 -25.05 -24.83
N ASP A 250 4.21 -24.50 -24.06
CA ASP A 250 5.59 -24.96 -24.13
C ASP A 250 5.80 -26.26 -23.34
N MET A 251 5.14 -26.42 -22.20
CA MET A 251 5.32 -27.55 -21.27
C MET A 251 4.17 -28.58 -21.28
N SER A 252 3.26 -28.51 -22.23
CA SER A 252 2.09 -29.41 -22.34
C SER A 252 2.26 -30.47 -23.39
#